data_502f2c5de20b63299e913cf0ebcb1657
#
_entry.id   502f2c5de20b63299e913cf0ebcb1657
#
_cell.length_a   1.000
_cell.length_b   1.000
_cell.length_c   1.000
_cell.angle_alpha   90.00
_cell.angle_beta   90.00
_cell.angle_gamma   90.00
#
_symmetry.space_group_name_H-M   'P 1'
#
loop_
_entity.id
_entity.type
_entity.pdbx_description
1 polymer ?
#
loop_
_entity_poly.entity_id
_entity_poly.type
_entity_poly.pdbx_seq_one_letter_code
_entity_poly.pdbx_strand_id
1 'polypeptide(L)' 'MVTQIEKRDGRMEPFCKLKIINAICKAMERSGQHDLTAAEMIANNIAASEKDVLTVEQIQDMV' A
#
# COMPACT_ATOMS: atom_id res chain seq x y z
N MET A 1 3.56 -5.51 12.42
CA MET A 1 2.31 -5.03 11.80
C MET A 1 2.45 -3.55 11.49
N VAL A 2 2.09 -3.14 10.29
CA VAL A 2 2.23 -1.74 9.87
C VAL A 2 1.13 -0.90 10.53
N THR A 3 1.53 0.16 11.22
CA THR A 3 0.60 1.06 11.91
C THR A 3 0.59 2.46 11.31
N GLN A 4 1.64 2.83 10.57
CA GLN A 4 1.78 4.15 9.99
C GLN A 4 2.44 4.07 8.62
N ILE A 5 2.13 5.07 7.79
CA ILE A 5 2.73 5.24 6.47
C ILE A 5 3.45 6.59 6.45
N GLU A 6 4.71 6.60 6.00
CA GLU A 6 5.46 7.81 5.78
C GLU A 6 5.28 8.28 4.34
N LYS A 7 4.80 9.51 4.18
CA LYS A 7 4.66 10.13 2.87
C LYS A 7 5.99 10.69 2.39
N ARG A 8 6.05 11.00 1.09
CA ARG A 8 7.26 11.54 0.46
C ARG A 8 7.75 12.84 1.08
N ASP A 9 6.85 13.64 1.63
CA ASP A 9 7.19 14.89 2.32
C ASP A 9 7.58 14.71 3.77
N GLY A 10 7.67 13.48 4.25
CA GLY A 10 8.03 13.15 5.61
C GLY A 10 6.87 13.10 6.59
N ARG A 11 5.66 13.33 6.13
CA ARG A 11 4.49 13.25 7.00
C ARG A 11 4.16 11.81 7.34
N MET A 12 3.72 11.60 8.58
CA MET A 12 3.23 10.30 9.03
C MET A 12 1.72 10.28 8.99
N GLU A 13 1.16 9.22 8.43
CA GLU A 13 -0.29 9.01 8.42
C GLU A 13 -0.63 7.65 9.02
N PRO A 14 -1.80 7.50 9.66
CA PRO A 14 -2.25 6.20 10.12
C PRO A 14 -2.38 5.24 8.94
N PHE A 15 -2.01 3.99 9.14
CA PHE A 15 -2.21 2.96 8.13
C PHE A 15 -3.71 2.75 7.91
N CYS A 16 -4.15 2.88 6.67
CA CYS A 16 -5.52 2.62 6.27
C CYS A 16 -5.53 1.64 5.10
N LYS A 17 -6.01 0.43 5.35
CA LYS A 17 -6.03 -0.63 4.36
C LYS A 17 -6.80 -0.23 3.09
N LEU A 18 -7.92 0.46 3.24
CA LEU A 18 -8.71 0.91 2.09
C LEU A 18 -7.95 1.88 1.20
N LYS A 19 -7.19 2.79 1.79
CA LYS A 19 -6.35 3.71 1.02
C LYS A 19 -5.26 2.96 0.26
N ILE A 20 -4.67 1.95 0.89
CA ILE A 20 -3.65 1.13 0.25
C ILE A 20 -4.24 0.34 -0.92
N ILE A 21 -5.40 -0.26 -0.74
CA ILE A 21 -6.11 -0.97 -1.81
C ILE A 21 -6.38 -0.02 -2.99
N ASN A 22 -6.86 1.19 -2.71
CA ASN A 22 -7.11 2.19 -3.76
C ASN A 22 -5.83 2.57 -4.50
N ALA A 23 -4.72 2.76 -3.78
CA ALA A 23 -3.44 3.09 -4.40
C ALA A 23 -2.95 1.95 -5.31
N ILE A 24 -3.10 0.70 -4.86
CA ILE A 24 -2.74 -0.47 -5.65
C ILE A 24 -3.60 -0.56 -6.90
N CYS A 25 -4.92 -0.35 -6.77
CA CYS A 25 -5.84 -0.36 -7.91
C CYS A 25 -5.46 0.69 -8.95
N LYS A 26 -5.08 1.89 -8.52
CA LYS A 26 -4.63 2.94 -9.44
C LYS A 26 -3.36 2.54 -10.17
N ALA A 27 -2.42 1.90 -9.49
CA ALA A 27 -1.21 1.41 -10.11
C ALA A 27 -1.51 0.30 -11.14
N MET A 28 -2.46 -0.58 -10.82
CA MET A 28 -2.90 -1.62 -11.74
C MET A 28 -3.58 -1.06 -12.99
N GLU A 29 -4.39 -0.02 -12.83
CA GLU A 29 -5.03 0.64 -13.97
C GLU A 29 -4.01 1.18 -14.96
N ARG A 30 -2.90 1.72 -14.47
CA ARG A 30 -1.83 2.23 -15.33
C ARG A 30 -1.19 1.12 -16.17
N SER A 31 -1.12 -0.08 -15.65
CA SER A 31 -0.56 -1.23 -16.38
C SER A 31 -1.61 -1.99 -17.18
N GLY A 32 -2.85 -1.51 -17.20
CA GLY A 32 -3.94 -2.15 -17.94
C GLY A 32 -4.58 -3.32 -17.22
N GLN A 33 -4.22 -3.55 -15.98
CA GLN A 33 -4.80 -4.61 -15.16
C GLN A 33 -5.67 -3.99 -14.07
N HIS A 34 -6.80 -4.62 -13.79
CA HIS A 34 -7.68 -4.20 -12.71
C HIS A 34 -8.21 -5.45 -12.01
N ASP A 35 -7.58 -5.81 -10.89
CA ASP A 35 -7.95 -6.99 -10.11
C ASP A 35 -8.02 -6.62 -8.63
N LEU A 36 -9.24 -6.43 -8.13
CA LEU A 36 -9.48 -6.05 -6.75
C LEU A 36 -9.00 -7.14 -5.78
N THR A 37 -9.16 -8.40 -6.15
CA THR A 37 -8.71 -9.52 -5.30
C THR A 37 -7.19 -9.48 -5.12
N ALA A 38 -6.45 -9.26 -6.20
CA ALA A 38 -5.00 -9.14 -6.13
C ALA A 38 -4.60 -7.92 -5.28
N ALA A 39 -5.30 -6.79 -5.43
CA ALA A 39 -5.04 -5.60 -4.63
C ALA A 39 -5.24 -5.87 -3.14
N GLU A 40 -6.30 -6.59 -2.77
CA GLU A 40 -6.55 -6.96 -1.38
C GLU A 40 -5.45 -7.88 -0.83
N MET A 41 -5.00 -8.85 -1.61
CA MET A 41 -3.92 -9.74 -1.20
C MET A 41 -2.62 -8.98 -0.95
N ILE A 42 -2.27 -8.07 -1.84
CA ILE A 42 -1.08 -7.24 -1.68
C ILE A 42 -1.21 -6.37 -0.43
N ALA A 43 -2.37 -5.74 -0.23
CA ALA A 43 -2.61 -4.91 0.96
C ALA A 43 -2.52 -5.73 2.25
N ASN A 44 -3.02 -6.96 2.26
CA ASN A 44 -2.89 -7.85 3.41
C ASN A 44 -1.43 -8.21 3.69
N ASN A 45 -0.63 -8.46 2.65
CA ASN A 45 0.79 -8.73 2.80
C ASN A 45 1.54 -7.52 3.37
N ILE A 46 1.19 -6.33 2.92
CA ILE A 46 1.76 -5.09 3.45
C ILE A 46 1.41 -4.93 4.93
N ALA A 47 0.14 -5.15 5.29
CA ALA A 47 -0.31 -5.04 6.68
C ALA A 47 0.38 -6.06 7.59
N ALA A 48 0.70 -7.24 7.07
CA ALA A 48 1.36 -8.31 7.82
C ALA A 48 2.87 -8.11 7.94
N SER A 49 3.44 -7.07 7.34
CA SER A 49 4.87 -6.78 7.43
C SER A 49 5.30 -6.62 8.88
N GLU A 50 6.52 -7.07 9.20
CA GLU A 50 7.08 -6.93 10.55
C GLU A 50 7.42 -5.48 10.89
N LYS A 51 7.55 -4.62 9.89
CA LYS A 51 7.83 -3.21 10.10
C LYS A 51 6.59 -2.49 10.62
N ASP A 52 6.79 -1.54 11.53
CA ASP A 52 5.71 -0.71 12.03
C ASP A 52 5.38 0.45 11.09
N VAL A 53 6.37 0.92 10.34
CA VAL A 53 6.23 2.05 9.42
C VAL A 53 6.76 1.65 8.04
N LEU A 54 5.98 1.94 7.01
CA LEU A 54 6.39 1.78 5.62
C LEU A 54 6.30 3.14 4.91
N THR A 55 7.21 3.36 3.96
CA THR A 55 7.13 4.54 3.09
C THR A 55 6.23 4.24 1.90
N VAL A 56 5.66 5.30 1.32
CA VAL A 56 4.87 5.19 0.10
C VAL A 56 5.69 4.55 -1.03
N GLU A 57 6.98 4.88 -1.10
CA GLU A 57 7.87 4.33 -2.12
C GLU A 57 8.05 2.82 -1.95
N GLN A 58 8.18 2.35 -0.72
CA GLN A 58 8.27 0.90 -0.45
C GLN A 58 7.01 0.16 -0.87
N ILE A 59 5.85 0.77 -0.64
CA ILE A 59 4.58 0.19 -1.05
C ILE A 59 4.49 0.11 -2.57
N GLN A 60 4.91 1.14 -3.27
CA GLN A 60 4.94 1.15 -4.73
C GLN A 60 5.85 0.06 -5.29
N ASP A 61 6.98 -0.20 -4.66
CA ASP A 61 7.89 -1.25 -5.08
C ASP A 61 7.29 -2.65 -4.92
N MET A 62 6.37 -2.83 -3.98
CA MET A 62 5.69 -4.11 -3.76
C MET A 62 4.59 -4.40 -4.80
N VAL A 63 4.15 -3.40 -5.51
CA VAL A 63 3.13 -3.50 -6.55
C VAL A 63 3.77 -3.67 -7.92
#